data_372aa502cf9eb1e06251c11acb150470
#
_entry.id   372aa502cf9eb1e06251c11acb150470
#
_cell.length_a   1.000
_cell.length_b   1.000
_cell.length_c   1.000
_cell.angle_alpha   90.00
_cell.angle_beta   90.00
_cell.angle_gamma   90.00
#
_symmetry.space_group_name_H-M   'P 1'
#
loop_
_entity.id
_entity.type
_entity.pdbx_description
1 polymer ?
#
loop_
_entity_poly.entity_id
_entity_poly.type
_entity_poly.pdbx_seq_one_letter_code
_entity_poly.pdbx_strand_id
1 'polypeptide(L)'
;MRCLPDSLDIVTLTNADNFSKFDAEDMDVMREKGTKVLYQVDYAARAEEFADMQALDAYLDQVVAAVAANGMDGYSFTTNPLATDATARIVEKLAAAKSEGQLLVFEGNPLSLAAADRPKVDFIALDTEKLENVQEVKLQVLNATGYAGIAPEKLLLAAEISAPLLDEDRTEFAAVDEMSRRVIEFGPLGGLAAYNISGDYYHAEMNYQTIRGAIQTLNPAK
;
A
#
# COMPACT_ATOMS: atom_id res chain seq x y z
N MET A 1 13.21 9.01 -5.80
CA MET A 1 12.14 9.38 -4.80
C MET A 1 12.01 10.90 -4.56
N ARG A 2 13.10 11.68 -4.57
CA ARG A 2 13.10 13.14 -4.22
C ARG A 2 12.10 14.02 -5.00
N CYS A 3 11.68 13.61 -6.21
CA CYS A 3 10.73 14.37 -7.03
C CYS A 3 9.25 14.12 -6.67
N LEU A 4 8.96 13.18 -5.76
CA LEU A 4 7.60 12.89 -5.32
C LEU A 4 6.99 14.09 -4.57
N PRO A 5 5.65 14.26 -4.58
CA PRO A 5 4.95 15.30 -3.81
C PRO A 5 5.32 15.28 -2.32
N ASP A 6 5.36 16.46 -1.69
CA ASP A 6 5.79 16.61 -0.30
C ASP A 6 4.76 16.14 0.75
N SER A 7 3.53 15.86 0.32
CA SER A 7 2.42 15.46 1.21
C SER A 7 2.05 13.99 1.08
N LEU A 8 3.00 13.13 0.72
CA LEU A 8 2.83 11.68 0.77
C LEU A 8 3.24 11.17 2.15
N ASP A 9 2.34 10.46 2.81
CA ASP A 9 2.63 9.86 4.12
C ASP A 9 3.52 8.61 3.99
N ILE A 10 3.28 7.80 2.95
CA ILE A 10 3.95 6.52 2.74
C ILE A 10 4.35 6.37 1.27
N VAL A 11 5.55 5.85 1.04
CA VAL A 11 6.04 5.38 -0.26
C VAL A 11 6.50 3.94 -0.12
N THR A 12 5.98 3.04 -0.94
CA THR A 12 6.39 1.64 -0.99
C THR A 12 7.35 1.42 -2.17
N LEU A 13 8.53 0.87 -1.88
CA LEU A 13 9.53 0.53 -2.89
C LEU A 13 9.27 -0.88 -3.41
N THR A 14 8.79 -0.98 -4.65
CA THR A 14 8.50 -2.25 -5.33
C THR A 14 9.75 -2.97 -5.86
N ASN A 15 10.89 -2.26 -5.94
CA ASN A 15 12.17 -2.77 -6.37
C ASN A 15 13.26 -2.66 -5.29
N ALA A 16 12.87 -2.78 -4.04
CA ALA A 16 13.75 -2.59 -2.88
C ALA A 16 14.95 -3.57 -2.84
N ASP A 17 14.84 -4.72 -3.50
CA ASP A 17 15.97 -5.67 -3.71
C ASP A 17 17.16 -5.03 -4.47
N ASN A 18 16.89 -3.99 -5.27
CA ASN A 18 17.89 -3.26 -6.05
C ASN A 18 18.18 -1.85 -5.49
N PHE A 19 18.07 -1.69 -4.16
CA PHE A 19 18.30 -0.44 -3.48
C PHE A 19 19.71 0.09 -3.76
N SER A 20 19.81 1.28 -4.36
CA SER A 20 21.04 1.88 -4.83
C SER A 20 21.54 2.99 -3.89
N LYS A 21 22.79 3.45 -4.13
CA LYS A 21 23.31 4.63 -3.42
C LYS A 21 22.47 5.90 -3.65
N PHE A 22 21.82 6.01 -4.81
CA PHE A 22 20.94 7.15 -5.11
C PHE A 22 19.64 7.09 -4.33
N ASP A 23 19.13 5.88 -4.10
CA ASP A 23 17.97 5.69 -3.22
C ASP A 23 18.33 6.03 -1.78
N ALA A 24 19.53 5.66 -1.32
CA ALA A 24 20.03 6.03 0.00
C ALA A 24 20.11 7.55 0.19
N GLU A 25 20.61 8.28 -0.82
CA GLU A 25 20.63 9.75 -0.80
C GLU A 25 19.22 10.36 -0.76
N ASP A 26 18.23 9.70 -1.33
CA ASP A 26 16.83 10.14 -1.35
C ASP A 26 16.13 9.89 -0.01
N MET A 27 16.58 8.93 0.80
CA MET A 27 15.98 8.62 2.11
C MET A 27 15.96 9.83 3.07
N ASP A 28 17.03 10.63 3.09
CA ASP A 28 17.09 11.83 3.93
C ASP A 28 16.06 12.87 3.46
N VAL A 29 15.91 13.04 2.14
CA VAL A 29 14.88 13.93 1.56
C VAL A 29 13.47 13.46 1.92
N MET A 30 13.22 12.15 1.91
CA MET A 30 11.90 11.61 2.30
C MET A 30 11.61 11.83 3.79
N ARG A 31 12.61 11.68 4.66
CA ARG A 31 12.48 12.00 6.09
C ARG A 31 12.19 13.49 6.34
N GLU A 32 12.87 14.39 5.61
CA GLU A 32 12.61 15.83 5.70
C GLU A 32 11.17 16.19 5.28
N LYS A 33 10.59 15.44 4.33
CA LYS A 33 9.18 15.56 3.90
C LYS A 33 8.20 14.92 4.90
N GLY A 34 8.67 14.16 5.88
CA GLY A 34 7.84 13.38 6.80
C GLY A 34 7.26 12.10 6.18
N THR A 35 7.75 11.71 4.99
CA THR A 35 7.29 10.53 4.25
C THR A 35 8.01 9.27 4.76
N LYS A 36 7.24 8.24 5.10
CA LYS A 36 7.76 6.92 5.44
C LYS A 36 8.05 6.10 4.18
N VAL A 37 9.18 5.39 4.17
CA VAL A 37 9.59 4.55 3.04
C VAL A 37 9.56 3.09 3.47
N LEU A 38 8.74 2.27 2.79
CA LEU A 38 8.56 0.85 3.09
C LEU A 38 9.21 -0.04 2.03
N TYR A 39 9.72 -1.19 2.48
CA TYR A 39 10.17 -2.29 1.63
C TYR A 39 8.97 -3.16 1.25
N GLN A 40 8.72 -3.40 -0.05
CA GLN A 40 7.67 -4.32 -0.49
C GLN A 40 8.16 -5.76 -0.57
N VAL A 41 7.45 -6.64 0.10
CA VAL A 41 7.55 -8.11 -0.06
C VAL A 41 6.41 -8.57 -0.96
N ASP A 42 6.65 -8.63 -2.26
CA ASP A 42 5.64 -9.09 -3.22
C ASP A 42 5.62 -10.62 -3.31
N TYR A 43 5.04 -11.25 -2.29
CA TYR A 43 4.91 -12.72 -2.26
C TYR A 43 3.94 -13.22 -3.33
N ALA A 44 2.89 -12.48 -3.67
CA ALA A 44 1.92 -12.91 -4.67
C ALA A 44 2.57 -13.12 -6.05
N ALA A 45 3.47 -12.23 -6.46
CA ALA A 45 4.19 -12.35 -7.73
C ALA A 45 5.35 -13.35 -7.68
N ARG A 46 5.93 -13.59 -6.50
CA ARG A 46 7.17 -14.35 -6.33
C ARG A 46 7.00 -15.71 -5.66
N ALA A 47 5.76 -16.16 -5.41
CA ALA A 47 5.49 -17.40 -4.67
C ALA A 47 6.21 -18.63 -5.25
N GLU A 48 6.36 -18.72 -6.58
CA GLU A 48 7.04 -19.82 -7.27
C GLU A 48 8.58 -19.79 -7.12
N GLU A 49 9.15 -18.67 -6.66
CA GLU A 49 10.60 -18.56 -6.41
C GLU A 49 11.02 -19.28 -5.12
N PHE A 50 10.06 -19.54 -4.21
CA PHE A 50 10.33 -20.17 -2.92
C PHE A 50 10.05 -21.68 -3.00
N ALA A 51 11.10 -22.48 -3.04
CA ALA A 51 10.99 -23.94 -3.10
C ALA A 51 10.30 -24.53 -1.87
N ASP A 52 10.46 -23.90 -0.71
CA ASP A 52 9.90 -24.30 0.58
C ASP A 52 9.86 -23.13 1.57
N MET A 53 9.34 -23.39 2.77
CA MET A 53 9.27 -22.39 3.84
C MET A 53 10.65 -21.94 4.34
N GLN A 54 11.69 -22.75 4.21
CA GLN A 54 13.04 -22.36 4.60
C GLN A 54 13.62 -21.33 3.62
N ALA A 55 13.34 -21.47 2.32
CA ALA A 55 13.71 -20.47 1.31
C ALA A 55 12.99 -19.14 1.56
N LEU A 56 11.69 -19.18 1.87
CA LEU A 56 10.93 -17.98 2.26
C LEU A 56 11.51 -17.32 3.52
N ASP A 57 11.83 -18.11 4.55
CA ASP A 57 12.43 -17.59 5.78
C ASP A 57 13.77 -16.89 5.52
N ALA A 58 14.62 -17.49 4.69
CA ALA A 58 15.91 -16.90 4.34
C ALA A 58 15.75 -15.58 3.57
N TYR A 59 14.77 -15.51 2.67
CA TYR A 59 14.43 -14.26 1.98
C TYR A 59 13.94 -13.19 2.97
N LEU A 60 13.01 -13.53 3.86
CA LEU A 60 12.50 -12.59 4.85
C LEU A 60 13.59 -12.08 5.80
N ASP A 61 14.59 -12.91 6.14
CA ASP A 61 15.76 -12.47 6.91
C ASP A 61 16.60 -11.44 6.15
N GLN A 62 16.75 -11.60 4.83
CA GLN A 62 17.43 -10.62 3.98
C GLN A 62 16.64 -9.30 3.93
N VAL A 63 15.32 -9.37 3.79
CA VAL A 63 14.42 -8.18 3.82
C VAL A 63 14.57 -7.41 5.13
N VAL A 64 14.52 -8.12 6.27
CA VAL A 64 14.68 -7.51 7.60
C VAL A 64 16.04 -6.83 7.74
N ALA A 65 17.10 -7.49 7.29
CA ALA A 65 18.45 -6.93 7.30
C ALA A 65 18.56 -5.69 6.38
N ALA A 66 17.94 -5.72 5.19
CA ALA A 66 17.95 -4.61 4.25
C ALA A 66 17.19 -3.38 4.79
N VAL A 67 16.02 -3.58 5.41
CA VAL A 67 15.24 -2.51 6.04
C VAL A 67 16.07 -1.83 7.14
N ALA A 68 16.73 -2.61 7.99
CA ALA A 68 17.58 -2.08 9.06
C ALA A 68 18.80 -1.34 8.50
N ALA A 69 19.50 -1.93 7.52
CA ALA A 69 20.71 -1.36 6.93
C ALA A 69 20.46 -0.05 6.17
N ASN A 70 19.31 0.08 5.51
CA ASN A 70 18.94 1.24 4.70
C ASN A 70 18.07 2.25 5.47
N GLY A 71 17.78 2.00 6.74
CA GLY A 71 16.98 2.89 7.59
C GLY A 71 15.56 3.11 7.06
N MET A 72 14.94 2.07 6.49
CA MET A 72 13.56 2.14 6.02
C MET A 72 12.56 2.09 7.17
N ASP A 73 11.36 2.59 6.93
CA ASP A 73 10.33 2.82 7.95
C ASP A 73 9.37 1.63 8.11
N GLY A 74 9.70 0.46 7.56
CA GLY A 74 8.92 -0.76 7.71
C GLY A 74 8.71 -1.54 6.44
N TYR A 75 7.61 -2.26 6.39
CA TYR A 75 7.33 -3.26 5.37
C TYR A 75 5.94 -3.08 4.78
N SER A 76 5.81 -3.37 3.48
CA SER A 76 4.55 -3.67 2.82
C SER A 76 4.62 -5.10 2.28
N PHE A 77 3.50 -5.82 2.22
CA PHE A 77 3.50 -7.18 1.69
C PHE A 77 2.20 -7.53 0.99
N THR A 78 2.34 -8.36 -0.06
CA THR A 78 1.23 -9.05 -0.73
C THR A 78 1.20 -10.51 -0.31
N THR A 79 0.09 -11.21 -0.57
CA THR A 79 -0.04 -12.65 -0.31
C THR A 79 -0.75 -13.36 -1.44
N ASN A 80 -0.55 -14.67 -1.52
CA ASN A 80 -1.42 -15.54 -2.30
C ASN A 80 -2.52 -16.10 -1.37
N PRO A 81 -3.82 -15.84 -1.64
CA PRO A 81 -4.92 -16.30 -0.78
C PRO A 81 -4.96 -17.81 -0.53
N LEU A 82 -4.33 -18.60 -1.40
CA LEU A 82 -4.25 -20.07 -1.27
C LEU A 82 -3.06 -20.53 -0.42
N ALA A 83 -2.08 -19.66 -0.15
CA ALA A 83 -0.86 -19.98 0.59
C ALA A 83 -0.95 -19.49 2.04
N THR A 84 -1.88 -20.05 2.82
CA THR A 84 -2.19 -19.60 4.20
C THR A 84 -0.98 -19.71 5.13
N ASP A 85 -0.17 -20.77 5.04
CA ASP A 85 0.99 -20.97 5.90
C ASP A 85 2.10 -19.97 5.60
N ALA A 86 2.35 -19.68 4.32
CA ALA A 86 3.30 -18.64 3.91
C ALA A 86 2.85 -17.25 4.35
N THR A 87 1.56 -16.95 4.21
CA THR A 87 0.96 -15.70 4.68
C THR A 87 1.15 -15.52 6.18
N ALA A 88 0.82 -16.53 6.99
CA ALA A 88 1.01 -16.50 8.43
C ALA A 88 2.48 -16.30 8.80
N ARG A 89 3.40 -16.97 8.08
CA ARG A 89 4.84 -16.85 8.30
C ARG A 89 5.38 -15.45 7.98
N ILE A 90 4.93 -14.84 6.87
CA ILE A 90 5.29 -13.46 6.50
C ILE A 90 4.85 -12.51 7.60
N VAL A 91 3.58 -12.56 8.02
CA VAL A 91 3.05 -11.69 9.06
C VAL A 91 3.79 -11.86 10.38
N GLU A 92 4.02 -13.11 10.81
CA GLU A 92 4.76 -13.41 12.05
C GLU A 92 6.15 -12.77 12.03
N LYS A 93 6.91 -13.01 10.96
CA LYS A 93 8.30 -12.60 10.86
C LYS A 93 8.45 -11.07 10.74
N LEU A 94 7.67 -10.44 9.87
CA LEU A 94 7.72 -8.99 9.66
C LEU A 94 7.20 -8.23 10.88
N ALA A 95 6.12 -8.69 11.51
CA ALA A 95 5.60 -8.06 12.74
C ALA A 95 6.58 -8.18 13.91
N ALA A 96 7.28 -9.32 14.04
CA ALA A 96 8.30 -9.51 15.08
C ALA A 96 9.56 -8.66 14.85
N ALA A 97 9.91 -8.39 13.59
CA ALA A 97 11.07 -7.58 13.23
C ALA A 97 10.80 -6.06 13.29
N LYS A 98 9.53 -5.66 13.33
CA LYS A 98 9.12 -4.26 13.34
C LYS A 98 9.56 -3.55 14.61
N SER A 99 10.34 -2.47 14.46
CA SER A 99 10.73 -1.56 15.55
C SER A 99 9.65 -0.52 15.83
N GLU A 100 9.75 0.17 16.95
CA GLU A 100 8.84 1.28 17.28
C GLU A 100 8.85 2.35 16.18
N GLY A 101 7.66 2.78 15.77
CA GLY A 101 7.46 3.77 14.69
C GLY A 101 7.54 3.22 13.27
N GLN A 102 7.97 1.98 13.07
CA GLN A 102 7.88 1.31 11.78
C GLN A 102 6.46 0.80 11.49
N LEU A 103 6.13 0.68 10.21
CA LEU A 103 4.82 0.24 9.73
C LEU A 103 4.89 -1.16 9.12
N LEU A 104 3.78 -1.88 9.24
CA LEU A 104 3.50 -3.11 8.50
C LEU A 104 2.19 -2.90 7.73
N VAL A 105 2.26 -2.83 6.41
CA VAL A 105 1.11 -2.62 5.51
C VAL A 105 0.82 -3.91 4.77
N PHE A 106 -0.42 -4.34 4.78
CA PHE A 106 -0.90 -5.44 3.95
C PHE A 106 -1.57 -4.91 2.69
N GLU A 107 -1.21 -5.44 1.52
CA GLU A 107 -1.83 -5.12 0.23
C GLU A 107 -2.69 -6.29 -0.22
N GLY A 108 -4.02 -6.16 -0.14
CA GLY A 108 -4.95 -7.21 -0.52
C GLY A 108 -6.23 -7.28 0.32
N ASN A 109 -7.00 -8.35 0.12
CA ASN A 109 -8.22 -8.58 0.85
C ASN A 109 -7.95 -9.08 2.29
N PRO A 110 -8.37 -8.37 3.35
CA PRO A 110 -8.11 -8.75 4.74
C PRO A 110 -8.70 -10.10 5.15
N LEU A 111 -9.65 -10.64 4.40
CA LEU A 111 -10.18 -11.98 4.65
C LEU A 111 -9.17 -13.09 4.31
N SER A 112 -8.13 -12.80 3.53
CA SER A 112 -7.01 -13.73 3.30
C SER A 112 -6.04 -13.83 4.48
N LEU A 113 -6.10 -12.87 5.43
CA LEU A 113 -5.34 -12.94 6.68
C LEU A 113 -6.13 -13.71 7.74
N ALA A 114 -5.44 -14.57 8.49
CA ALA A 114 -6.02 -15.18 9.68
C ALA A 114 -6.49 -14.09 10.67
N ALA A 115 -7.59 -14.33 11.38
CA ALA A 115 -8.15 -13.36 12.31
C ALA A 115 -7.14 -12.88 13.38
N ALA A 116 -6.23 -13.78 13.80
CA ALA A 116 -5.17 -13.46 14.78
C ALA A 116 -4.05 -12.59 14.19
N ASP A 117 -3.91 -12.51 12.86
CA ASP A 117 -2.87 -11.75 12.18
C ASP A 117 -3.31 -10.33 11.81
N ARG A 118 -4.61 -10.11 11.59
CA ARG A 118 -5.17 -8.80 11.23
C ARG A 118 -4.78 -7.66 12.18
N PRO A 119 -4.75 -7.85 13.52
CA PRO A 119 -4.31 -6.79 14.44
C PRO A 119 -2.83 -6.42 14.33
N LYS A 120 -1.99 -7.29 13.76
CA LYS A 120 -0.54 -7.06 13.63
C LYS A 120 -0.18 -6.08 12.52
N VAL A 121 -1.10 -5.83 11.57
CA VAL A 121 -0.91 -4.86 10.49
C VAL A 121 -1.43 -3.49 10.89
N ASP A 122 -0.72 -2.45 10.46
CA ASP A 122 -1.06 -1.05 10.77
C ASP A 122 -2.08 -0.51 9.77
N PHE A 123 -1.89 -0.81 8.47
CA PHE A 123 -2.81 -0.44 7.39
C PHE A 123 -3.05 -1.61 6.44
N ILE A 124 -4.17 -1.56 5.74
CA ILE A 124 -4.56 -2.51 4.69
C ILE A 124 -4.93 -1.73 3.45
N ALA A 125 -4.13 -1.83 2.40
CA ALA A 125 -4.50 -1.36 1.08
C ALA A 125 -5.35 -2.44 0.42
N LEU A 126 -6.66 -2.18 0.28
CA LEU A 126 -7.60 -3.10 -0.35
C LEU A 126 -7.27 -3.22 -1.85
N ASP A 127 -7.41 -4.42 -2.40
CA ASP A 127 -7.21 -4.71 -3.83
C ASP A 127 -8.33 -4.14 -4.72
N THR A 128 -8.64 -2.85 -4.52
CA THR A 128 -9.71 -2.14 -5.23
C THR A 128 -9.28 -1.56 -6.57
N GLU A 129 -7.98 -1.53 -6.87
CA GLU A 129 -7.41 -1.02 -8.12
C GLU A 129 -7.82 -1.82 -9.36
N LYS A 130 -8.32 -3.06 -9.16
CA LYS A 130 -8.80 -3.95 -10.23
C LYS A 130 -10.31 -3.90 -10.43
N LEU A 131 -11.03 -3.14 -9.61
CA LEU A 131 -12.48 -3.06 -9.67
C LEU A 131 -12.93 -2.04 -10.71
N GLU A 132 -14.05 -2.34 -11.37
CA GLU A 132 -14.54 -1.53 -12.48
C GLU A 132 -15.54 -0.46 -12.04
N ASN A 133 -16.14 -0.62 -10.86
CA ASN A 133 -17.20 0.27 -10.40
C ASN A 133 -17.21 0.48 -8.87
N VAL A 134 -17.80 1.59 -8.46
CA VAL A 134 -17.87 2.05 -7.07
C VAL A 134 -18.70 1.12 -6.18
N GLN A 135 -19.70 0.42 -6.73
CA GLN A 135 -20.51 -0.52 -5.94
C GLN A 135 -19.66 -1.71 -5.46
N GLU A 136 -18.75 -2.20 -6.30
CA GLU A 136 -17.82 -3.26 -5.92
C GLU A 136 -16.83 -2.77 -4.87
N VAL A 137 -16.32 -1.53 -5.02
CA VAL A 137 -15.46 -0.90 -3.99
C VAL A 137 -16.18 -0.82 -2.65
N LYS A 138 -17.43 -0.35 -2.64
CA LYS A 138 -18.25 -0.28 -1.43
C LYS A 138 -18.44 -1.65 -0.78
N LEU A 139 -18.68 -2.68 -1.58
CA LEU A 139 -18.81 -4.06 -1.09
C LEU A 139 -17.51 -4.54 -0.44
N GLN A 140 -16.35 -4.25 -1.01
CA GLN A 140 -15.04 -4.58 -0.42
C GLN A 140 -14.84 -3.89 0.94
N VAL A 141 -15.19 -2.61 1.05
CA VAL A 141 -15.12 -1.87 2.32
C VAL A 141 -16.06 -2.49 3.37
N LEU A 142 -17.30 -2.83 2.99
CA LEU A 142 -18.25 -3.49 3.89
C LEU A 142 -17.77 -4.87 4.35
N ASN A 143 -17.15 -5.64 3.46
CA ASN A 143 -16.56 -6.93 3.80
C ASN A 143 -15.37 -6.76 4.78
N ALA A 144 -14.49 -5.79 4.50
CA ALA A 144 -13.33 -5.53 5.36
C ALA A 144 -13.75 -5.07 6.76
N THR A 145 -14.72 -4.18 6.87
CA THR A 145 -15.19 -3.67 8.17
C THR A 145 -16.11 -4.64 8.88
N GLY A 146 -17.10 -5.20 8.18
CA GLY A 146 -18.14 -6.04 8.78
C GLY A 146 -17.69 -7.48 9.05
N TYR A 147 -17.04 -8.13 8.09
CA TYR A 147 -16.64 -9.54 8.24
C TYR A 147 -15.20 -9.71 8.72
N ALA A 148 -14.25 -8.92 8.19
CA ALA A 148 -12.88 -9.00 8.67
C ALA A 148 -12.65 -8.24 9.98
N GLY A 149 -13.55 -7.33 10.37
CA GLY A 149 -13.47 -6.56 11.62
C GLY A 149 -12.35 -5.51 11.62
N ILE A 150 -12.00 -4.99 10.44
CA ILE A 150 -10.96 -3.97 10.31
C ILE A 150 -11.56 -2.59 10.61
N ALA A 151 -10.90 -1.82 11.46
CA ALA A 151 -11.28 -0.44 11.73
C ALA A 151 -11.14 0.43 10.46
N PRO A 152 -12.13 1.28 10.12
CA PRO A 152 -12.13 2.05 8.88
C PRO A 152 -10.85 2.88 8.66
N GLU A 153 -10.30 3.46 9.73
CA GLU A 153 -9.08 4.27 9.70
C GLU A 153 -7.81 3.48 9.36
N LYS A 154 -7.87 2.15 9.32
CA LYS A 154 -6.78 1.29 8.85
C LYS A 154 -6.91 0.88 7.39
N LEU A 155 -8.03 1.18 6.74
CA LEU A 155 -8.29 0.81 5.35
C LEU A 155 -7.84 1.91 4.39
N LEU A 156 -7.08 1.53 3.38
CA LEU A 156 -6.73 2.37 2.25
C LEU A 156 -7.47 1.83 1.02
N LEU A 157 -8.13 2.68 0.25
CA LEU A 157 -8.58 2.29 -1.09
C LEU A 157 -7.38 2.30 -2.03
N ALA A 158 -7.31 1.38 -2.96
CA ALA A 158 -6.27 1.34 -3.96
C ALA A 158 -6.80 1.79 -5.32
N ALA A 159 -6.02 2.58 -6.04
CA ALA A 159 -6.31 3.02 -7.39
C ALA A 159 -5.05 3.03 -8.24
N GLU A 160 -5.17 2.64 -9.50
CA GLU A 160 -4.08 2.73 -10.47
C GLU A 160 -4.14 4.07 -11.22
N ILE A 161 -2.99 4.71 -11.42
CA ILE A 161 -2.89 5.91 -12.27
C ILE A 161 -3.38 5.58 -13.67
N SER A 162 -4.21 6.46 -14.23
CA SER A 162 -4.81 6.34 -15.58
C SER A 162 -5.84 5.21 -15.74
N ALA A 163 -6.20 4.49 -14.69
CA ALA A 163 -7.32 3.55 -14.75
C ALA A 163 -8.66 4.29 -14.66
N PRO A 164 -9.70 3.81 -15.37
CA PRO A 164 -11.06 4.30 -15.23
C PRO A 164 -11.77 3.63 -14.05
N LEU A 165 -12.77 4.31 -13.50
CA LEU A 165 -13.73 3.77 -12.54
C LEU A 165 -15.13 4.31 -12.84
N LEU A 166 -16.14 3.44 -12.85
CA LEU A 166 -17.54 3.82 -13.05
C LEU A 166 -18.18 4.19 -11.70
N ASP A 167 -18.90 5.30 -11.66
CA ASP A 167 -19.76 5.66 -10.52
C ASP A 167 -21.09 4.88 -10.52
N GLU A 168 -22.00 5.24 -9.63
CA GLU A 168 -23.32 4.61 -9.48
C GLU A 168 -24.19 4.79 -10.73
N ASP A 169 -24.03 5.88 -11.48
CA ASP A 169 -24.76 6.21 -12.70
C ASP A 169 -24.06 5.70 -13.96
N ARG A 170 -22.97 4.91 -13.78
CA ARG A 170 -22.11 4.37 -14.84
C ARG A 170 -21.37 5.47 -15.64
N THR A 171 -21.14 6.61 -15.03
CA THR A 171 -20.27 7.64 -15.56
C THR A 171 -18.81 7.27 -15.25
N GLU A 172 -17.94 7.38 -16.24
CA GLU A 172 -16.52 7.07 -16.11
C GLU A 172 -15.74 8.27 -15.54
N PHE A 173 -14.93 8.00 -14.52
CA PHE A 173 -14.00 8.94 -13.90
C PHE A 173 -12.60 8.36 -13.85
N ALA A 174 -11.58 9.19 -13.63
CA ALA A 174 -10.26 8.71 -13.26
C ALA A 174 -10.34 8.04 -11.88
N ALA A 175 -9.84 6.79 -11.78
CA ALA A 175 -9.97 5.98 -10.57
C ALA A 175 -9.39 6.67 -9.33
N VAL A 176 -8.24 7.33 -9.45
CA VAL A 176 -7.59 8.05 -8.34
C VAL A 176 -8.48 9.18 -7.81
N ASP A 177 -9.09 9.97 -8.70
CA ASP A 177 -9.97 11.08 -8.31
C ASP A 177 -11.24 10.56 -7.63
N GLU A 178 -11.85 9.52 -8.20
CA GLU A 178 -13.09 8.95 -7.66
C GLU A 178 -12.83 8.22 -6.33
N MET A 179 -11.78 7.41 -6.23
CA MET A 179 -11.42 6.72 -5.00
C MET A 179 -11.07 7.70 -3.86
N SER A 180 -10.44 8.84 -4.16
CA SER A 180 -10.17 9.85 -3.13
C SER A 180 -11.44 10.43 -2.51
N ARG A 181 -12.52 10.61 -3.30
CA ARG A 181 -13.84 11.00 -2.78
C ARG A 181 -14.47 9.88 -1.95
N ARG A 182 -14.34 8.63 -2.38
CA ARG A 182 -14.91 7.45 -1.69
C ARG A 182 -14.21 7.14 -0.37
N VAL A 183 -12.93 7.48 -0.20
CA VAL A 183 -12.25 7.43 1.10
C VAL A 183 -13.01 8.23 2.15
N ILE A 184 -13.52 9.40 1.79
CA ILE A 184 -14.29 10.27 2.69
C ILE A 184 -15.71 9.73 2.88
N GLU A 185 -16.37 9.36 1.79
CA GLU A 185 -17.78 8.94 1.80
C GLU A 185 -18.02 7.61 2.51
N PHE A 186 -17.13 6.62 2.32
CA PHE A 186 -17.30 5.27 2.92
C PHE A 186 -16.76 5.17 4.35
N GLY A 187 -16.21 6.27 4.91
CA GLY A 187 -15.60 6.24 6.22
C GLY A 187 -15.86 7.44 7.11
N PRO A 188 -14.82 8.28 7.41
CA PRO A 188 -13.53 8.36 6.72
C PRO A 188 -12.68 7.10 6.87
N LEU A 189 -12.09 6.67 5.76
CA LEU A 189 -11.10 5.59 5.73
C LEU A 189 -9.70 6.14 6.02
N GLY A 190 -8.71 5.25 6.15
CA GLY A 190 -7.32 5.63 6.42
C GLY A 190 -6.65 6.42 5.30
N GLY A 191 -7.09 6.27 4.04
CA GLY A 191 -6.53 7.02 2.92
C GLY A 191 -6.63 6.30 1.57
N LEU A 192 -5.76 6.74 0.64
CA LEU A 192 -5.66 6.22 -0.72
C LEU A 192 -4.26 5.67 -0.98
N ALA A 193 -4.15 4.48 -1.55
CA ALA A 193 -2.94 3.91 -2.11
C ALA A 193 -2.97 4.06 -3.64
N ALA A 194 -1.99 4.77 -4.21
CA ALA A 194 -1.90 4.96 -5.64
C ALA A 194 -0.80 4.08 -6.25
N TYR A 195 -1.16 3.29 -7.25
CA TYR A 195 -0.24 2.41 -7.98
C TYR A 195 0.20 3.03 -9.31
N ASN A 196 1.35 2.59 -9.82
CA ASN A 196 1.94 3.07 -11.08
C ASN A 196 2.17 4.59 -11.12
N ILE A 197 2.54 5.18 -9.98
CA ILE A 197 2.72 6.62 -9.77
C ILE A 197 3.71 7.25 -10.78
N SER A 198 4.63 6.47 -11.36
CA SER A 198 5.54 6.94 -12.41
C SER A 198 4.80 7.43 -13.65
N GLY A 199 3.60 6.89 -13.93
CA GLY A 199 2.74 7.34 -15.03
C GLY A 199 2.18 8.75 -14.84
N ASP A 200 2.15 9.25 -13.61
CA ASP A 200 1.68 10.61 -13.27
C ASP A 200 2.81 11.66 -13.26
N TYR A 201 4.07 11.27 -13.62
CA TYR A 201 5.21 12.19 -13.52
C TYR A 201 5.11 13.33 -14.52
N TYR A 202 4.74 13.04 -15.78
CA TYR A 202 4.74 14.04 -16.86
C TYR A 202 3.32 14.51 -17.17
N HIS A 203 2.98 15.73 -16.73
CA HIS A 203 1.77 16.44 -17.12
C HIS A 203 2.11 17.83 -17.67
N ALA A 204 1.21 18.38 -18.49
CA ALA A 204 1.44 19.66 -19.16
C ALA A 204 1.59 20.85 -18.18
N GLU A 205 0.90 20.78 -17.04
CA GLU A 205 0.84 21.87 -16.07
C GLU A 205 1.78 21.68 -14.88
N MET A 206 1.80 20.48 -14.30
CA MET A 206 2.67 20.16 -13.17
C MET A 206 2.91 18.65 -13.05
N ASN A 207 4.07 18.27 -12.52
CA ASN A 207 4.39 16.88 -12.25
C ASN A 207 3.48 16.32 -11.14
N TYR A 208 3.05 15.06 -11.30
CA TYR A 208 2.16 14.37 -10.36
C TYR A 208 0.82 15.09 -10.15
N GLN A 209 0.22 15.59 -11.22
CA GLN A 209 -1.02 16.37 -11.17
C GLN A 209 -2.18 15.59 -10.57
N THR A 210 -2.36 14.32 -10.95
CA THR A 210 -3.42 13.45 -10.43
C THR A 210 -3.25 13.20 -8.93
N ILE A 211 -2.04 12.84 -8.51
CA ILE A 211 -1.74 12.60 -7.08
C ILE A 211 -1.93 13.87 -6.25
N ARG A 212 -1.49 15.02 -6.76
CA ARG A 212 -1.70 16.31 -6.06
C ARG A 212 -3.18 16.66 -5.92
N GLY A 213 -4.00 16.36 -6.93
CA GLY A 213 -5.46 16.48 -6.87
C GLY A 213 -6.07 15.61 -5.78
N ALA A 214 -5.66 14.33 -5.71
CA ALA A 214 -6.10 13.41 -4.68
C ALA A 214 -5.70 13.88 -3.27
N ILE A 215 -4.46 14.34 -3.09
CA ILE A 215 -3.98 14.92 -1.80
C ILE A 215 -4.87 16.10 -1.38
N GLN A 216 -5.21 17.01 -2.30
CA GLN A 216 -6.08 18.16 -2.01
C GLN A 216 -7.50 17.72 -1.64
N THR A 217 -8.03 16.69 -2.29
CA THR A 217 -9.35 16.12 -1.97
C THR A 217 -9.37 15.52 -0.58
N LEU A 218 -8.34 14.78 -0.20
CA LEU A 218 -8.23 14.13 1.11
C LEU A 218 -7.88 15.11 2.24
N ASN A 219 -7.17 16.20 1.93
CA ASN A 219 -6.73 17.21 2.88
C ASN A 219 -7.18 18.62 2.43
N PRO A 220 -8.48 18.91 2.43
CA PRO A 220 -8.98 20.22 1.99
C PRO A 220 -8.42 21.33 2.89
N ALA A 221 -7.98 22.44 2.27
CA ALA A 221 -7.55 23.61 3.01
C ALA A 221 -8.69 24.12 3.94
N LYS A 222 -8.35 24.38 5.19
CA LYS A 222 -9.29 24.92 6.18
C LYS A 222 -9.53 26.41 5.95
#